data_a3fb28abe058926ccc8bb16010ae5834
#
_entry.id   a3fb28abe058926ccc8bb16010ae5834
#
_cell.length_a   1.000
_cell.length_b   1.000
_cell.length_c   1.000
_cell.angle_alpha   90.00
_cell.angle_beta   90.00
_cell.angle_gamma   90.00
#
_symmetry.space_group_name_H-M   'P 1'
#
loop_
_entity.id
_entity.type
_entity.pdbx_description
1 polymer ?
#
loop_
_entity_poly.entity_id
_entity_poly.type
_entity_poly.pdbx_seq_one_letter_code
_entity_poly.pdbx_strand_id
1 'polypeptide(L)'
;MLGETNPSNVGKRIILPSSFIGGPRDMRKRYIEPMALVQSYGKPDIFLTMTCNPNWREITNELSPHEESQSRPHLVARVFHAKLEGLNDRLFKRQISRKLSAYVYVIEHQKRGLPHAHFLIILQNEWKLHAPESFDEIISVEIPDKNTKIHLHNVVVKHMMHGPCGVLNPSNVFMKGNRGCKSNYPKNYAPATTVGNDCFPIYRHSNNGMTVKVRGQNLANRWVVPYNPYLLATFDSHINVEICSTIKAVKYPYKYIYKSHDRVAFNLVSKTNNQQVDEIQQFKLARWIAPPEEIWRIYGFIINEMSPAVYSLHLHLEDQHPVTFRANDNLINILNLDHSRKSMLTQFFALNRVDENAKKLLYKKNS
;
A
#
# COMPACT_ATOMS: atom_id res chain seq x y z
N MET A 1 -22.90 -12.02 33.27
CA MET A 1 -23.42 -10.63 33.41
C MET A 1 -24.74 -10.58 34.24
N LEU A 2 -25.15 -11.63 34.84
CA LEU A 2 -26.38 -11.65 35.64
C LEU A 2 -26.21 -10.76 36.89
N GLY A 3 -26.95 -9.66 36.95
CA GLY A 3 -27.05 -8.76 38.09
C GLY A 3 -26.14 -7.54 38.11
N GLU A 4 -25.16 -7.40 37.23
CA GLU A 4 -24.32 -6.18 37.15
C GLU A 4 -24.92 -5.16 36.16
N THR A 5 -25.26 -3.99 36.69
CA THR A 5 -25.88 -2.88 35.91
C THR A 5 -24.88 -1.79 35.56
N ASN A 6 -23.73 -1.74 36.24
CA ASN A 6 -22.70 -0.71 35.99
C ASN A 6 -21.74 -1.17 34.91
N PRO A 7 -21.70 -0.48 33.74
CA PRO A 7 -20.79 -0.83 32.64
C PRO A 7 -19.32 -0.78 33.05
N SER A 8 -19.00 -0.01 34.10
CA SER A 8 -17.64 0.11 34.60
C SER A 8 -17.09 -1.15 35.22
N ASN A 9 -17.93 -2.07 35.65
CA ASN A 9 -17.55 -3.31 36.34
C ASN A 9 -17.48 -4.50 35.38
N VAL A 10 -17.89 -4.36 34.12
CA VAL A 10 -17.91 -5.45 33.14
C VAL A 10 -17.10 -5.10 31.90
N GLY A 11 -16.61 -6.14 31.26
CA GLY A 11 -15.87 -6.03 29.99
C GLY A 11 -14.42 -5.60 30.14
N LYS A 12 -13.77 -5.42 29.00
CA LYS A 12 -12.40 -4.89 28.90
C LYS A 12 -12.48 -3.42 28.55
N ARG A 13 -12.07 -2.53 29.44
CA ARG A 13 -12.24 -1.08 29.35
C ARG A 13 -11.45 -0.39 28.23
N ILE A 14 -10.46 -1.04 27.62
CA ILE A 14 -9.36 -0.33 26.94
C ILE A 14 -9.07 -0.96 25.57
N ILE A 15 -10.08 -1.48 24.90
CA ILE A 15 -9.94 -2.15 23.62
C ILE A 15 -10.59 -1.34 22.52
N LEU A 16 -9.79 -0.91 21.53
CA LEU A 16 -10.29 -0.28 20.31
C LEU A 16 -10.76 -1.35 19.33
N PRO A 17 -12.02 -1.33 18.85
CA PRO A 17 -12.48 -2.21 17.77
C PRO A 17 -11.72 -1.99 16.47
N SER A 18 -11.80 -2.94 15.54
CA SER A 18 -11.12 -2.88 14.23
C SER A 18 -11.63 -1.78 13.31
N SER A 19 -12.75 -1.12 13.66
CA SER A 19 -13.27 0.06 12.97
C SER A 19 -12.47 1.35 13.27
N PHE A 20 -11.66 1.36 14.32
CA PHE A 20 -10.80 2.50 14.61
C PHE A 20 -9.54 2.45 13.73
N ILE A 21 -9.51 3.34 12.74
CA ILE A 21 -8.42 3.44 11.75
C ILE A 21 -7.08 3.70 12.48
N GLY A 22 -6.09 2.86 12.19
CA GLY A 22 -4.77 2.92 12.81
C GLY A 22 -4.70 2.31 14.22
N GLY A 23 -5.80 1.77 14.76
CA GLY A 23 -5.80 0.98 15.99
C GLY A 23 -5.10 -0.39 15.79
N PRO A 24 -4.67 -1.05 16.88
CA PRO A 24 -3.95 -2.33 16.76
C PRO A 24 -4.71 -3.41 15.99
N ARG A 25 -6.03 -3.44 16.12
CA ARG A 25 -6.90 -4.42 15.43
C ARG A 25 -7.16 -4.07 13.98
N ASP A 26 -7.29 -2.78 13.64
CA ASP A 26 -7.33 -2.31 12.25
C ASP A 26 -6.03 -2.65 11.54
N MET A 27 -4.88 -2.38 12.17
CA MET A 27 -3.57 -2.70 11.60
C MET A 27 -3.39 -4.22 11.38
N ARG A 28 -3.83 -5.04 12.33
CA ARG A 28 -3.82 -6.50 12.19
C ARG A 28 -4.74 -6.97 11.07
N LYS A 29 -5.94 -6.40 10.96
CA LYS A 29 -6.91 -6.68 9.89
C LYS A 29 -6.29 -6.40 8.52
N ARG A 30 -5.70 -5.22 8.34
CA ARG A 30 -5.00 -4.80 7.10
C ARG A 30 -3.82 -5.70 6.72
N TYR A 31 -3.26 -6.44 7.66
CA TYR A 31 -2.24 -7.44 7.40
C TYR A 31 -2.84 -8.80 7.00
N ILE A 32 -3.87 -9.26 7.72
CA ILE A 32 -4.45 -10.60 7.54
C ILE A 32 -5.25 -10.69 6.23
N GLU A 33 -6.01 -9.65 5.88
CA GLU A 33 -6.89 -9.67 4.71
C GLU A 33 -6.12 -9.84 3.38
N PRO A 34 -5.04 -9.09 3.09
CA PRO A 34 -4.22 -9.36 1.92
C PRO A 34 -3.54 -10.74 1.94
N MET A 35 -3.18 -11.26 3.13
CA MET A 35 -2.62 -12.62 3.24
C MET A 35 -3.64 -13.68 2.82
N ALA A 36 -4.93 -13.49 3.10
CA ALA A 36 -5.98 -14.38 2.64
C ALA A 36 -6.09 -14.39 1.11
N LEU A 37 -5.89 -13.24 0.44
CA LEU A 37 -5.81 -13.20 -1.03
C LEU A 37 -4.62 -14.00 -1.56
N VAL A 38 -3.45 -13.87 -0.92
CA VAL A 38 -2.26 -14.64 -1.32
C VAL A 38 -2.47 -16.15 -1.12
N GLN A 39 -3.14 -16.56 -0.05
CA GLN A 39 -3.49 -17.97 0.17
C GLN A 39 -4.44 -18.52 -0.91
N SER A 40 -5.40 -17.69 -1.35
CA SER A 40 -6.43 -18.11 -2.31
C SER A 40 -5.97 -18.04 -3.77
N TYR A 41 -5.17 -17.04 -4.13
CA TYR A 41 -4.80 -16.75 -5.52
C TYR A 41 -3.29 -16.95 -5.82
N GLY A 42 -2.52 -17.32 -4.80
CA GLY A 42 -1.08 -17.49 -4.92
C GLY A 42 -0.28 -16.22 -4.66
N LYS A 43 1.05 -16.32 -4.82
CA LYS A 43 1.96 -15.19 -4.59
C LYS A 43 1.65 -14.03 -5.55
N PRO A 44 1.88 -12.77 -5.13
CA PRO A 44 1.87 -11.64 -6.05
C PRO A 44 2.88 -11.83 -7.20
N ASP A 45 2.50 -11.35 -8.37
CA ASP A 45 3.34 -11.38 -9.57
C ASP A 45 4.04 -10.05 -9.79
N ILE A 46 3.35 -8.93 -9.52
CA ILE A 46 3.87 -7.58 -9.77
C ILE A 46 3.72 -6.74 -8.51
N PHE A 47 4.79 -6.02 -8.18
CA PHE A 47 4.79 -4.92 -7.24
C PHE A 47 4.98 -3.61 -8.00
N LEU A 48 4.06 -2.66 -7.83
CA LEU A 48 4.12 -1.36 -8.47
C LEU A 48 4.06 -0.26 -7.42
N THR A 49 4.90 0.77 -7.59
CA THR A 49 4.85 1.98 -6.77
C THR A 49 4.75 3.20 -7.67
N MET A 50 3.69 3.97 -7.49
CA MET A 50 3.52 5.28 -8.13
C MET A 50 3.76 6.39 -7.10
N THR A 51 4.64 7.33 -7.43
CA THR A 51 4.95 8.49 -6.59
C THR A 51 4.30 9.75 -7.17
N CYS A 52 3.72 10.58 -6.35
CA CYS A 52 3.23 11.90 -6.78
C CYS A 52 4.37 12.73 -7.39
N ASN A 53 4.13 13.29 -8.56
CA ASN A 53 5.04 14.27 -9.17
C ASN A 53 4.53 15.68 -8.85
N PRO A 54 5.25 16.44 -7.98
CA PRO A 54 4.83 17.80 -7.64
C PRO A 54 4.86 18.79 -8.82
N ASN A 55 5.50 18.39 -9.93
CA ASN A 55 5.65 19.20 -11.15
C ASN A 55 4.66 18.80 -12.27
N TRP A 56 3.60 18.07 -11.96
CA TRP A 56 2.53 17.89 -12.95
C TRP A 56 1.92 19.24 -13.35
N ARG A 57 1.61 19.40 -14.62
CA ARG A 57 1.03 20.65 -15.13
C ARG A 57 -0.26 21.02 -14.41
N GLU A 58 -1.06 20.05 -14.02
CA GLU A 58 -2.30 20.23 -13.26
C GLU A 58 -2.04 20.83 -11.86
N ILE A 59 -0.82 20.72 -11.35
CA ILE A 59 -0.40 21.37 -10.11
C ILE A 59 0.26 22.70 -10.44
N THR A 60 1.27 22.71 -11.29
CA THR A 60 2.11 23.91 -11.52
C THR A 60 1.34 25.06 -12.13
N ASN A 61 0.32 24.80 -12.96
CA ASN A 61 -0.50 25.85 -13.56
C ASN A 61 -1.39 26.59 -12.55
N GLU A 62 -1.63 25.99 -11.38
CA GLU A 62 -2.46 26.55 -10.30
C GLU A 62 -1.64 27.23 -9.20
N LEU A 63 -0.30 27.21 -9.32
CA LEU A 63 0.60 27.84 -8.36
C LEU A 63 0.85 29.28 -8.74
N SER A 64 0.84 30.18 -7.76
CA SER A 64 1.28 31.55 -7.92
C SER A 64 2.81 31.63 -8.10
N PRO A 65 3.35 32.71 -8.69
CA PRO A 65 4.80 32.95 -8.71
C PRO A 65 5.37 32.86 -7.30
N HIS A 66 6.42 32.05 -7.09
CA HIS A 66 7.07 31.78 -5.82
C HIS A 66 6.34 30.83 -4.87
N GLU A 67 5.18 30.26 -5.28
CA GLU A 67 4.48 29.23 -4.50
C GLU A 67 5.00 27.84 -4.85
N GLU A 68 5.18 27.00 -3.82
CA GLU A 68 5.56 25.59 -4.00
C GLU A 68 4.35 24.68 -3.85
N SER A 69 4.37 23.52 -4.54
CA SER A 69 3.31 22.52 -4.44
C SER A 69 3.02 22.06 -2.99
N GLN A 70 4.03 22.11 -2.13
CA GLN A 70 3.90 21.75 -0.70
C GLN A 70 3.00 22.73 0.06
N SER A 71 2.89 23.97 -0.39
CA SER A 71 1.99 25.01 0.18
C SER A 71 0.52 24.79 -0.21
N ARG A 72 0.25 23.90 -1.19
CA ARG A 72 -1.10 23.60 -1.70
C ARG A 72 -1.44 22.11 -1.55
N PRO A 73 -1.46 21.56 -0.32
CA PRO A 73 -1.66 20.12 -0.09
C PRO A 73 -2.98 19.58 -0.63
N HIS A 74 -4.03 20.41 -0.64
CA HIS A 74 -5.33 20.06 -1.21
C HIS A 74 -5.28 19.86 -2.74
N LEU A 75 -4.50 20.67 -3.44
CA LEU A 75 -4.30 20.54 -4.89
C LEU A 75 -3.51 19.26 -5.19
N VAL A 76 -2.41 19.04 -4.47
CA VAL A 76 -1.57 17.82 -4.60
C VAL A 76 -2.40 16.56 -4.36
N ALA A 77 -3.22 16.53 -3.29
CA ALA A 77 -4.06 15.38 -2.98
C ALA A 77 -5.08 15.08 -4.07
N ARG A 78 -5.79 16.11 -4.58
CA ARG A 78 -6.80 15.97 -5.64
C ARG A 78 -6.20 15.51 -6.96
N VAL A 79 -5.09 16.11 -7.39
CA VAL A 79 -4.42 15.74 -8.64
C VAL A 79 -3.86 14.32 -8.55
N PHE A 80 -3.21 13.96 -7.42
CA PHE A 80 -2.73 12.60 -7.24
C PHE A 80 -3.87 11.58 -7.23
N HIS A 81 -4.99 11.88 -6.57
CA HIS A 81 -6.18 11.02 -6.59
C HIS A 81 -6.69 10.80 -8.02
N ALA A 82 -6.82 11.85 -8.82
CA ALA A 82 -7.25 11.72 -10.22
C ALA A 82 -6.28 10.88 -11.07
N LYS A 83 -4.96 11.03 -10.86
CA LYS A 83 -3.94 10.20 -11.51
C LYS A 83 -4.01 8.74 -11.06
N LEU A 84 -4.27 8.51 -9.75
CA LEU A 84 -4.46 7.19 -9.18
C LEU A 84 -5.67 6.47 -9.78
N GLU A 85 -6.81 7.16 -9.90
CA GLU A 85 -8.00 6.63 -10.56
C GLU A 85 -7.73 6.29 -12.04
N GLY A 86 -6.97 7.14 -12.73
CA GLY A 86 -6.51 6.87 -14.09
C GLY A 86 -5.59 5.63 -14.18
N LEU A 87 -4.77 5.38 -13.17
CA LEU A 87 -3.94 4.17 -13.08
C LEU A 87 -4.80 2.93 -12.80
N ASN A 88 -5.72 3.03 -11.83
CA ASN A 88 -6.66 1.97 -11.49
C ASN A 88 -7.51 1.54 -12.71
N ASP A 89 -8.03 2.50 -13.47
CA ASP A 89 -8.77 2.23 -14.71
C ASP A 89 -7.94 1.41 -15.70
N ARG A 90 -6.68 1.78 -15.90
CA ARG A 90 -5.78 1.08 -16.82
C ARG A 90 -5.41 -0.32 -16.34
N LEU A 91 -5.08 -0.45 -15.08
CA LEU A 91 -4.65 -1.73 -14.51
C LEU A 91 -5.82 -2.70 -14.38
N PHE A 92 -6.96 -2.24 -13.85
CA PHE A 92 -8.02 -3.13 -13.38
C PHE A 92 -9.20 -3.26 -14.35
N LYS A 93 -9.58 -2.17 -15.05
CA LYS A 93 -10.69 -2.22 -16.01
C LYS A 93 -10.21 -2.57 -17.42
N ARG A 94 -9.18 -1.84 -17.92
CA ARG A 94 -8.64 -2.08 -19.27
C ARG A 94 -7.66 -3.24 -19.33
N GLN A 95 -7.14 -3.69 -18.18
CA GLN A 95 -6.23 -4.83 -18.06
C GLN A 95 -5.05 -4.79 -19.05
N ILE A 96 -4.49 -3.58 -19.26
CA ILE A 96 -3.48 -3.33 -20.29
C ILE A 96 -2.21 -4.17 -20.16
N SER A 97 -1.92 -4.66 -18.95
CA SER A 97 -0.73 -5.48 -18.76
C SER A 97 -1.04 -6.97 -18.84
N ARG A 98 -2.07 -7.46 -18.16
CA ARG A 98 -2.51 -8.87 -18.14
C ARG A 98 -3.80 -9.00 -17.30
N LYS A 99 -4.53 -10.13 -17.44
CA LYS A 99 -5.72 -10.38 -16.62
C LYS A 99 -5.36 -10.66 -15.17
N LEU A 100 -6.12 -10.05 -14.26
CA LEU A 100 -5.86 -10.08 -12.83
C LEU A 100 -6.79 -11.07 -12.13
N SER A 101 -6.27 -11.77 -11.11
CA SER A 101 -7.06 -12.56 -10.15
C SER A 101 -7.38 -11.75 -8.91
N ALA A 102 -6.41 -10.99 -8.41
CA ALA A 102 -6.57 -10.18 -7.21
C ALA A 102 -5.58 -9.00 -7.20
N TYR A 103 -5.91 -7.97 -6.43
CA TYR A 103 -4.99 -6.87 -6.15
C TYR A 103 -5.21 -6.29 -4.76
N VAL A 104 -4.19 -5.64 -4.26
CA VAL A 104 -4.25 -4.76 -3.09
C VAL A 104 -3.46 -3.52 -3.39
N TYR A 105 -3.97 -2.34 -3.04
CA TYR A 105 -3.13 -1.14 -3.00
C TYR A 105 -3.30 -0.37 -1.69
N VAL A 106 -2.28 0.41 -1.37
CA VAL A 106 -2.26 1.29 -0.19
C VAL A 106 -1.59 2.61 -0.55
N ILE A 107 -2.13 3.68 0.02
CA ILE A 107 -1.56 5.02 -0.08
C ILE A 107 -0.68 5.27 1.15
N GLU A 108 0.58 5.61 0.92
CA GLU A 108 1.55 6.02 1.94
C GLU A 108 1.91 7.50 1.72
N HIS A 109 1.88 8.29 2.78
CA HIS A 109 2.38 9.66 2.74
C HIS A 109 3.79 9.69 3.32
N GLN A 110 4.76 10.10 2.50
CA GLN A 110 6.14 10.22 2.97
C GLN A 110 6.29 11.35 3.99
N LYS A 111 7.38 11.33 4.76
CA LYS A 111 7.71 12.40 5.74
C LYS A 111 7.72 13.81 5.13
N ARG A 112 7.95 13.92 3.82
CA ARG A 112 7.86 15.18 3.04
C ARG A 112 6.46 15.49 2.51
N GLY A 113 5.47 14.68 2.85
CA GLY A 113 4.06 14.90 2.54
C GLY A 113 3.59 14.40 1.18
N LEU A 114 4.47 14.02 0.24
CA LEU A 114 4.02 13.53 -1.07
C LEU A 114 3.40 12.13 -0.96
N PRO A 115 2.22 11.90 -1.54
CA PRO A 115 1.58 10.60 -1.53
C PRO A 115 2.25 9.60 -2.51
N HIS A 116 2.29 8.35 -2.08
CA HIS A 116 2.72 7.19 -2.85
C HIS A 116 1.63 6.14 -2.84
N ALA A 117 1.39 5.51 -3.97
CA ALA A 117 0.52 4.35 -4.09
C ALA A 117 1.37 3.09 -4.31
N HIS A 118 1.20 2.09 -3.46
CA HIS A 118 1.87 0.79 -3.56
C HIS A 118 0.85 -0.27 -3.92
N PHE A 119 1.08 -0.99 -5.01
CA PHE A 119 0.20 -2.04 -5.52
C PHE A 119 0.86 -3.41 -5.42
N LEU A 120 0.08 -4.39 -5.01
CA LEU A 120 0.35 -5.82 -5.18
C LEU A 120 -0.66 -6.38 -6.14
N ILE A 121 -0.18 -7.01 -7.20
CA ILE A 121 -1.02 -7.53 -8.27
C ILE A 121 -0.77 -9.02 -8.41
N ILE A 122 -1.85 -9.81 -8.37
CA ILE A 122 -1.85 -11.26 -8.61
C ILE A 122 -2.53 -11.51 -9.95
N LEU A 123 -1.82 -12.10 -10.88
CA LEU A 123 -2.31 -12.42 -12.21
C LEU A 123 -3.11 -13.72 -12.22
N GLN A 124 -4.01 -13.89 -13.20
CA GLN A 124 -4.66 -15.18 -13.46
C GLN A 124 -3.63 -16.21 -13.89
N ASN A 125 -3.88 -17.49 -13.62
CA ASN A 125 -2.91 -18.57 -13.85
C ASN A 125 -2.36 -18.62 -15.27
N GLU A 126 -3.21 -18.38 -16.27
CA GLU A 126 -2.84 -18.35 -17.70
C GLU A 126 -1.96 -17.15 -18.07
N TRP A 127 -1.93 -16.12 -17.21
CA TRP A 127 -1.21 -14.87 -17.45
C TRP A 127 0.00 -14.70 -16.52
N LYS A 128 0.29 -15.73 -15.71
CA LYS A 128 1.44 -15.71 -14.79
C LYS A 128 2.75 -15.56 -15.54
N LEU A 129 3.67 -14.84 -14.90
CA LEU A 129 5.00 -14.57 -15.43
C LEU A 129 5.94 -15.70 -14.98
N HIS A 130 6.22 -16.64 -15.86
CA HIS A 130 7.05 -17.83 -15.56
C HIS A 130 8.47 -17.72 -16.10
N ALA A 131 8.64 -17.07 -17.24
CA ALA A 131 9.91 -16.97 -17.94
C ALA A 131 10.47 -15.54 -17.92
N PRO A 132 11.81 -15.39 -17.86
CA PRO A 132 12.46 -14.06 -17.86
C PRO A 132 12.08 -13.20 -19.06
N GLU A 133 11.84 -13.80 -20.23
CA GLU A 133 11.43 -13.10 -21.45
C GLU A 133 10.08 -12.38 -21.24
N SER A 134 9.16 -12.99 -20.51
CA SER A 134 7.86 -12.38 -20.18
C SER A 134 7.99 -11.19 -19.20
N PHE A 135 9.09 -11.10 -18.46
CA PHE A 135 9.37 -9.95 -17.60
C PHE A 135 9.76 -8.74 -18.44
N ASP A 136 10.60 -8.94 -19.47
CA ASP A 136 11.08 -7.89 -20.37
C ASP A 136 9.96 -7.29 -21.25
N GLU A 137 8.84 -8.00 -21.43
CA GLU A 137 7.64 -7.46 -22.09
C GLU A 137 6.96 -6.35 -21.26
N ILE A 138 7.07 -6.44 -19.93
CA ILE A 138 6.37 -5.55 -19.01
C ILE A 138 7.31 -4.51 -18.42
N ILE A 139 8.58 -4.87 -18.16
CA ILE A 139 9.55 -4.06 -17.43
C ILE A 139 10.76 -3.77 -18.30
N SER A 140 11.23 -2.54 -18.22
CA SER A 140 12.50 -2.11 -18.77
C SER A 140 13.38 -1.50 -17.68
N VAL A 141 14.69 -1.69 -17.80
CA VAL A 141 15.71 -1.03 -16.97
C VAL A 141 16.77 -0.35 -17.83
N GLU A 142 16.39 0.05 -19.01
CA GLU A 142 17.29 0.67 -20.01
C GLU A 142 16.89 2.10 -20.29
N ILE A 143 17.87 2.91 -20.64
CA ILE A 143 17.65 4.27 -21.12
C ILE A 143 17.16 4.17 -22.58
N PRO A 144 15.93 4.66 -22.90
CA PRO A 144 15.43 4.62 -24.25
C PRO A 144 16.27 5.49 -25.20
N ASP A 145 16.34 5.07 -26.46
CA ASP A 145 17.00 5.89 -27.48
C ASP A 145 16.29 7.24 -27.64
N LYS A 146 17.08 8.31 -27.52
CA LYS A 146 16.60 9.70 -27.60
C LYS A 146 16.04 10.06 -28.99
N ASN A 147 16.53 9.41 -30.05
CA ASN A 147 16.12 9.75 -31.41
C ASN A 147 14.78 9.11 -31.78
N THR A 148 14.51 7.91 -31.30
CA THR A 148 13.30 7.15 -31.66
C THR A 148 12.20 7.25 -30.62
N LYS A 149 12.54 7.50 -29.33
CA LYS A 149 11.60 7.51 -28.18
C LYS A 149 11.82 8.72 -27.28
N ILE A 150 11.87 9.93 -27.86
CA ILE A 150 12.24 11.17 -27.15
C ILE A 150 11.43 11.41 -25.88
N HIS A 151 10.10 11.24 -25.92
CA HIS A 151 9.24 11.45 -24.76
C HIS A 151 9.60 10.48 -23.64
N LEU A 152 9.67 9.17 -23.92
CA LEU A 152 10.00 8.15 -22.94
C LEU A 152 11.42 8.33 -22.40
N HIS A 153 12.40 8.69 -23.26
CA HIS A 153 13.75 9.03 -22.85
C HIS A 153 13.75 10.13 -21.78
N ASN A 154 13.07 11.24 -22.04
CA ASN A 154 13.01 12.38 -21.12
C ASN A 154 12.40 12.01 -19.78
N VAL A 155 11.31 11.23 -19.78
CA VAL A 155 10.61 10.80 -18.56
C VAL A 155 11.47 9.81 -17.77
N VAL A 156 12.17 8.88 -18.43
CA VAL A 156 13.12 7.95 -17.77
C VAL A 156 14.25 8.72 -17.11
N VAL A 157 14.89 9.65 -17.83
CA VAL A 157 15.99 10.48 -17.29
C VAL A 157 15.53 11.31 -16.10
N LYS A 158 14.31 11.82 -16.15
CA LYS A 158 13.72 12.66 -15.09
C LYS A 158 13.34 11.85 -13.84
N HIS A 159 12.74 10.67 -14.00
CA HIS A 159 12.09 9.96 -12.90
C HIS A 159 12.72 8.62 -12.53
N MET A 160 13.34 7.91 -13.48
CA MET A 160 13.74 6.51 -13.27
C MET A 160 15.26 6.32 -13.11
N MET A 161 16.03 7.40 -13.07
CA MET A 161 17.45 7.30 -12.74
C MET A 161 17.65 7.35 -11.23
N HIS A 162 18.20 6.27 -10.66
CA HIS A 162 18.64 6.30 -9.28
C HIS A 162 19.75 7.33 -9.14
N GLY A 163 19.54 8.34 -8.30
CA GLY A 163 20.48 9.46 -8.19
C GLY A 163 21.87 8.97 -7.79
N PRO A 164 22.95 9.64 -8.20
CA PRO A 164 24.30 9.19 -7.91
C PRO A 164 24.48 8.93 -6.41
N CYS A 165 25.02 7.79 -6.05
CA CYS A 165 25.34 7.36 -4.69
C CYS A 165 26.66 6.57 -4.71
N GLY A 166 27.10 6.05 -3.58
CA GLY A 166 28.40 5.38 -3.47
C GLY A 166 29.56 6.36 -3.63
N VAL A 167 30.56 5.99 -4.38
CA VAL A 167 31.75 6.81 -4.67
C VAL A 167 31.38 8.13 -5.35
N LEU A 168 30.34 8.14 -6.20
CA LEU A 168 29.90 9.35 -6.91
C LEU A 168 29.22 10.37 -5.99
N ASN A 169 28.58 9.93 -4.91
CA ASN A 169 27.97 10.80 -3.91
C ASN A 169 27.83 10.07 -2.56
N PRO A 170 28.88 10.10 -1.71
CA PRO A 170 28.89 9.41 -0.42
C PRO A 170 27.89 9.95 0.59
N SER A 171 27.49 11.22 0.46
CA SER A 171 26.53 11.87 1.37
C SER A 171 25.06 11.69 0.96
N ASN A 172 24.80 10.92 -0.10
CA ASN A 172 23.43 10.67 -0.55
C ASN A 172 22.61 9.97 0.54
N VAL A 173 21.34 10.36 0.69
CA VAL A 173 20.39 9.78 1.67
C VAL A 173 20.16 8.27 1.50
N PHE A 174 20.48 7.72 0.33
CA PHE A 174 20.42 6.29 0.06
C PHE A 174 21.64 5.51 0.56
N MET A 175 22.63 6.18 1.11
CA MET A 175 23.81 5.50 1.67
C MET A 175 23.51 4.86 3.04
N LYS A 176 24.11 3.69 3.29
CA LYS A 176 24.13 3.01 4.60
C LYS A 176 25.46 3.28 5.30
N GLY A 177 25.78 4.55 5.56
CA GLY A 177 27.13 4.90 6.02
C GLY A 177 28.18 4.34 5.04
N ASN A 178 29.23 3.73 5.55
CA ASN A 178 30.31 3.17 4.73
C ASN A 178 29.96 1.85 3.99
N ARG A 179 28.72 1.34 4.11
CA ARG A 179 28.32 0.04 3.54
C ARG A 179 27.75 0.13 2.11
N GLY A 180 27.80 1.28 1.47
CA GLY A 180 27.28 1.46 0.11
C GLY A 180 25.81 1.82 0.02
N CYS A 181 25.24 1.76 -1.18
CA CYS A 181 23.85 2.12 -1.44
C CYS A 181 22.85 1.13 -0.84
N LYS A 182 21.79 1.63 -0.18
CA LYS A 182 20.69 0.81 0.40
C LYS A 182 19.98 -0.04 -0.63
N SER A 183 19.94 0.42 -1.90
CA SER A 183 19.27 -0.27 -3.02
C SER A 183 20.26 -0.96 -3.95
N ASN A 184 21.52 -1.12 -3.54
CA ASN A 184 22.60 -1.79 -4.28
C ASN A 184 22.80 -1.21 -5.70
N TYR A 185 22.80 0.13 -5.84
CA TYR A 185 23.21 0.81 -7.07
C TYR A 185 24.68 1.22 -7.00
N PRO A 186 25.39 1.20 -8.15
CA PRO A 186 24.92 0.79 -9.48
C PRO A 186 24.77 -0.73 -9.59
N LYS A 187 23.79 -1.19 -10.37
CA LYS A 187 23.59 -2.61 -10.65
C LYS A 187 24.71 -3.15 -11.55
N ASN A 188 24.92 -4.47 -11.54
CA ASN A 188 25.81 -5.09 -12.51
C ASN A 188 25.17 -5.09 -13.90
N TYR A 189 26.01 -5.00 -14.94
CA TYR A 189 25.54 -5.27 -16.29
C TYR A 189 25.12 -6.73 -16.41
N ALA A 190 24.02 -6.97 -17.09
CA ALA A 190 23.49 -8.29 -17.38
C ALA A 190 22.97 -8.30 -18.83
N PRO A 191 23.40 -9.24 -19.67
CA PRO A 191 23.00 -9.31 -21.07
C PRO A 191 21.55 -9.77 -21.26
N ALA A 192 21.00 -10.47 -20.28
CA ALA A 192 19.62 -10.95 -20.26
C ALA A 192 19.04 -10.88 -18.85
N THR A 193 17.73 -10.83 -18.78
CA THR A 193 16.99 -10.97 -17.52
C THR A 193 17.05 -12.42 -17.06
N THR A 194 17.28 -12.63 -15.76
CA THR A 194 17.36 -13.95 -15.14
C THR A 194 16.64 -13.99 -13.81
N VAL A 195 16.17 -15.16 -13.41
CA VAL A 195 15.59 -15.36 -12.07
C VAL A 195 16.74 -15.44 -11.07
N GLY A 196 16.84 -14.44 -10.20
CA GLY A 196 17.84 -14.41 -9.13
C GLY A 196 17.44 -15.28 -7.93
N ASN A 197 18.39 -15.53 -7.04
CA ASN A 197 18.15 -16.23 -5.76
C ASN A 197 17.41 -15.36 -4.74
N ASP A 198 17.30 -14.07 -5.00
CA ASP A 198 16.62 -13.07 -4.17
C ASP A 198 15.14 -12.91 -4.54
N CYS A 199 14.49 -11.94 -3.89
CA CYS A 199 13.07 -11.67 -4.06
C CYS A 199 12.68 -11.16 -5.47
N PHE A 200 13.63 -10.58 -6.20
CA PHE A 200 13.44 -9.94 -7.49
C PHE A 200 14.37 -10.51 -8.54
N PRO A 201 13.98 -10.48 -9.84
CA PRO A 201 14.84 -10.86 -10.93
C PRO A 201 16.09 -9.98 -11.03
N ILE A 202 17.12 -10.53 -11.67
CA ILE A 202 18.24 -9.74 -12.20
C ILE A 202 17.81 -9.29 -13.59
N TYR A 203 17.42 -8.03 -13.72
CA TYR A 203 16.99 -7.49 -15.01
C TYR A 203 18.14 -7.25 -15.95
N ARG A 204 17.88 -7.29 -17.26
CA ARG A 204 18.82 -6.98 -18.31
C ARG A 204 19.26 -5.53 -18.25
N HIS A 205 20.50 -5.28 -17.87
CA HIS A 205 21.16 -3.99 -17.91
C HIS A 205 22.23 -4.02 -19.02
N SER A 206 21.88 -3.62 -20.23
CA SER A 206 22.78 -3.66 -21.37
C SER A 206 23.97 -2.70 -21.22
N ASN A 207 25.18 -3.18 -21.56
CA ASN A 207 26.37 -2.36 -21.66
C ASN A 207 26.52 -1.84 -23.10
N ASN A 208 25.65 -0.93 -23.50
CA ASN A 208 25.60 -0.35 -24.86
C ASN A 208 26.33 0.98 -24.98
N GLY A 209 27.08 1.39 -23.95
CA GLY A 209 27.82 2.67 -23.93
C GLY A 209 26.93 3.92 -23.75
N MET A 210 25.60 3.78 -23.73
CA MET A 210 24.70 4.89 -23.57
C MET A 210 24.76 5.45 -22.16
N THR A 211 24.93 6.77 -22.04
CA THR A 211 24.94 7.49 -20.78
C THR A 211 24.12 8.78 -20.86
N VAL A 212 23.59 9.20 -19.73
CA VAL A 212 22.84 10.45 -19.60
C VAL A 212 23.37 11.26 -18.41
N LYS A 213 23.36 12.58 -18.53
CA LYS A 213 23.82 13.46 -17.46
C LYS A 213 22.70 13.68 -16.44
N VAL A 214 22.88 13.18 -15.20
CA VAL A 214 21.94 13.35 -14.10
C VAL A 214 22.68 13.92 -12.90
N ARG A 215 22.24 15.07 -12.39
CA ARG A 215 22.84 15.74 -11.22
C ARG A 215 24.35 15.89 -11.36
N GLY A 216 24.83 16.27 -12.54
CA GLY A 216 26.26 16.51 -12.80
C GLY A 216 27.09 15.26 -13.12
N GLN A 217 26.55 14.06 -13.01
CA GLN A 217 27.23 12.78 -13.28
C GLN A 217 26.70 12.11 -14.53
N ASN A 218 27.55 11.39 -15.25
CA ASN A 218 27.14 10.56 -16.39
C ASN A 218 26.75 9.18 -15.88
N LEU A 219 25.48 8.83 -16.03
CA LEU A 219 24.90 7.58 -15.56
C LEU A 219 24.47 6.71 -16.74
N ALA A 220 24.81 5.43 -16.69
CA ALA A 220 24.45 4.42 -17.68
C ALA A 220 23.23 3.59 -17.22
N ASN A 221 22.84 2.58 -18.01
CA ASN A 221 21.72 1.67 -17.70
C ASN A 221 21.78 1.04 -16.29
N ARG A 222 22.97 0.87 -15.73
CA ARG A 222 23.18 0.36 -14.37
C ARG A 222 22.48 1.17 -13.26
N TRP A 223 22.03 2.38 -13.58
CA TRP A 223 21.39 3.31 -12.65
C TRP A 223 19.89 3.42 -12.88
N VAL A 224 19.34 2.72 -13.88
CA VAL A 224 17.91 2.77 -14.19
C VAL A 224 17.14 1.91 -13.19
N VAL A 225 16.07 2.48 -12.64
CA VAL A 225 15.08 1.79 -11.80
C VAL A 225 14.09 1.06 -12.70
N PRO A 226 13.70 -0.19 -12.37
CA PRO A 226 12.73 -0.93 -13.17
C PRO A 226 11.42 -0.17 -13.37
N TYR A 227 10.94 -0.08 -14.60
CA TYR A 227 9.75 0.67 -14.96
C TYR A 227 8.95 0.00 -16.08
N ASN A 228 7.66 0.30 -16.15
CA ASN A 228 6.83 -0.03 -17.31
C ASN A 228 6.78 1.17 -18.28
N PRO A 229 7.21 1.01 -19.56
CA PRO A 229 7.31 2.10 -20.52
C PRO A 229 5.98 2.84 -20.75
N TYR A 230 4.89 2.11 -20.85
CA TYR A 230 3.57 2.68 -21.10
C TYR A 230 3.07 3.51 -19.91
N LEU A 231 3.14 2.96 -18.71
CA LEU A 231 2.68 3.65 -17.50
C LEU A 231 3.54 4.89 -17.22
N LEU A 232 4.85 4.76 -17.37
CA LEU A 232 5.78 5.87 -17.16
C LEU A 232 5.51 7.03 -18.12
N ALA A 233 5.37 6.75 -19.43
CA ALA A 233 5.06 7.75 -20.44
C ALA A 233 3.69 8.40 -20.23
N THR A 234 2.71 7.65 -19.73
CA THR A 234 1.34 8.14 -19.51
C THR A 234 1.25 9.09 -18.33
N PHE A 235 1.95 8.78 -17.22
CA PHE A 235 1.73 9.48 -15.96
C PHE A 235 2.81 10.52 -15.62
N ASP A 236 3.93 10.57 -16.34
CA ASP A 236 5.07 11.47 -16.06
C ASP A 236 5.38 11.55 -14.56
N SER A 237 5.60 10.40 -13.94
CA SER A 237 5.93 10.31 -12.52
C SER A 237 6.87 9.13 -12.24
N HIS A 238 7.48 9.10 -11.06
CA HIS A 238 8.26 7.93 -10.67
C HIS A 238 7.32 6.73 -10.48
N ILE A 239 7.38 5.77 -11.40
CA ILE A 239 6.61 4.52 -11.36
C ILE A 239 7.57 3.35 -11.41
N ASN A 240 7.90 2.80 -10.25
CA ASN A 240 8.68 1.57 -10.13
C ASN A 240 7.78 0.35 -10.30
N VAL A 241 8.20 -0.60 -11.13
CA VAL A 241 7.48 -1.85 -11.37
C VAL A 241 8.47 -3.00 -11.23
N GLU A 242 8.18 -3.93 -10.31
CA GLU A 242 9.04 -5.06 -9.99
C GLU A 242 8.27 -6.38 -10.13
N ILE A 243 8.90 -7.40 -10.69
CA ILE A 243 8.36 -8.77 -10.68
C ILE A 243 8.69 -9.43 -9.35
N CYS A 244 7.68 -10.01 -8.71
CA CYS A 244 7.83 -10.78 -7.49
C CYS A 244 8.21 -12.23 -7.82
N SER A 245 9.49 -12.54 -7.96
CA SER A 245 9.97 -13.87 -8.35
C SER A 245 9.77 -14.94 -7.27
N THR A 246 9.82 -14.58 -5.99
CA THR A 246 9.65 -15.49 -4.87
C THR A 246 8.62 -15.02 -3.85
N ILE A 247 8.15 -15.92 -2.99
CA ILE A 247 7.24 -15.59 -1.89
C ILE A 247 7.87 -14.61 -0.89
N LYS A 248 9.19 -14.52 -0.83
CA LYS A 248 9.91 -13.56 0.01
C LYS A 248 9.64 -12.11 -0.42
N ALA A 249 9.35 -11.87 -1.70
CA ALA A 249 8.96 -10.57 -2.23
C ALA A 249 7.67 -10.04 -1.59
N VAL A 250 6.76 -10.93 -1.18
CA VAL A 250 5.53 -10.62 -0.46
C VAL A 250 5.80 -9.87 0.85
N LYS A 251 6.91 -10.14 1.52
CA LYS A 251 7.27 -9.48 2.79
C LYS A 251 7.55 -7.98 2.63
N TYR A 252 8.02 -7.56 1.45
CA TYR A 252 8.38 -6.17 1.18
C TYR A 252 7.14 -5.27 1.04
N PRO A 253 6.16 -5.62 0.17
CA PRO A 253 4.92 -4.87 0.04
C PRO A 253 4.08 -4.86 1.32
N TYR A 254 4.06 -5.96 2.08
CA TYR A 254 3.36 -6.01 3.38
C TYR A 254 3.91 -4.97 4.37
N LYS A 255 5.20 -4.69 4.32
CA LYS A 255 5.78 -3.62 5.13
C LYS A 255 5.17 -2.25 4.80
N TYR A 256 4.83 -1.99 3.55
CA TYR A 256 4.21 -0.73 3.12
C TYR A 256 2.72 -0.69 3.45
N ILE A 257 1.99 -1.81 3.27
CA ILE A 257 0.60 -1.95 3.72
C ILE A 257 0.49 -1.69 5.23
N TYR A 258 1.46 -2.17 6.01
CA TYR A 258 1.50 -1.98 7.45
C TYR A 258 2.01 -0.58 7.86
N LYS A 259 2.80 0.08 7.01
CA LYS A 259 3.45 1.37 7.28
C LYS A 259 2.55 2.58 7.05
N SER A 260 1.41 2.44 6.38
CA SER A 260 0.53 3.56 6.02
C SER A 260 0.04 4.39 7.22
N HIS A 261 0.33 3.94 8.43
CA HIS A 261 0.05 4.61 9.69
C HIS A 261 1.31 4.65 10.57
N ASP A 262 2.39 5.29 10.09
CA ASP A 262 3.59 5.53 10.90
C ASP A 262 3.18 6.24 12.20
N ARG A 263 3.13 5.47 13.29
CA ARG A 263 2.98 6.03 14.63
C ARG A 263 4.35 6.49 15.09
N VAL A 264 4.57 7.78 15.13
CA VAL A 264 5.58 8.35 16.03
C VAL A 264 4.96 8.33 17.42
N ALA A 265 5.08 7.21 18.12
CA ALA A 265 4.73 7.16 19.53
C ALA A 265 5.84 7.91 20.29
N PHE A 266 5.55 9.10 20.74
CA PHE A 266 6.31 9.70 21.81
C PHE A 266 5.94 8.99 23.10
N ASN A 267 6.68 7.94 23.44
CA ASN A 267 6.59 7.33 24.76
C ASN A 267 7.25 8.29 25.76
N LEU A 268 6.46 9.07 26.44
CA LEU A 268 6.83 9.57 27.77
C LEU A 268 6.72 8.37 28.71
N VAL A 269 7.79 7.57 28.77
CA VAL A 269 7.89 6.46 29.71
C VAL A 269 8.16 7.06 31.09
N SER A 270 7.12 7.23 31.88
CA SER A 270 7.29 7.21 33.33
C SER A 270 7.55 5.75 33.74
N LYS A 271 8.75 5.47 34.19
CA LYS A 271 9.16 4.17 34.75
C LYS A 271 8.48 3.94 36.10
N THR A 272 7.19 3.65 36.13
CA THR A 272 6.56 3.12 37.35
C THR A 272 5.34 2.29 36.97
N ASN A 273 5.44 1.00 37.31
CA ASN A 273 4.40 0.01 37.52
C ASN A 273 3.61 -0.50 36.29
N ASN A 274 3.43 -1.83 36.30
CA ASN A 274 2.45 -2.71 35.63
C ASN A 274 1.08 -2.08 35.29
N GLN A 275 1.05 -0.94 34.61
CA GLN A 275 -0.19 -0.35 34.14
C GLN A 275 -0.58 -1.03 32.81
N GLN A 276 -1.74 -1.64 32.82
CA GLN A 276 -2.43 -2.08 31.61
C GLN A 276 -2.42 -0.93 30.59
N VAL A 277 -1.90 -1.21 29.40
CA VAL A 277 -1.78 -0.23 28.30
C VAL A 277 -3.17 0.21 27.89
N ASP A 278 -3.52 1.48 28.12
CA ASP A 278 -4.77 2.09 27.66
C ASP A 278 -4.69 2.40 26.17
N GLU A 279 -5.26 1.54 25.32
CA GLU A 279 -5.27 1.71 23.87
C GLU A 279 -6.01 2.99 23.45
N ILE A 280 -6.99 3.45 24.22
CA ILE A 280 -7.76 4.67 23.95
C ILE A 280 -6.91 5.89 24.22
N GLN A 281 -6.20 5.93 25.35
CA GLN A 281 -5.27 7.02 25.64
C GLN A 281 -4.13 7.06 24.62
N GLN A 282 -3.56 5.90 24.29
CA GLN A 282 -2.53 5.83 23.25
C GLN A 282 -3.04 6.28 21.86
N PHE A 283 -4.29 6.03 21.53
CA PHE A 283 -4.90 6.48 20.29
C PHE A 283 -5.16 8.00 20.30
N LYS A 284 -5.52 8.56 21.46
CA LYS A 284 -5.71 10.02 21.67
C LYS A 284 -4.39 10.78 21.69
N LEU A 285 -3.27 10.15 22.03
CA LEU A 285 -1.95 10.74 21.91
C LEU A 285 -1.73 11.07 20.44
N ALA A 286 -1.79 12.38 20.11
CA ALA A 286 -1.73 12.88 18.76
C ALA A 286 -0.47 12.37 18.05
N ARG A 287 -0.64 11.85 16.82
CA ARG A 287 0.47 11.68 15.90
C ARG A 287 0.57 12.91 15.01
N TRP A 288 1.78 13.25 14.64
CA TRP A 288 1.95 14.24 13.58
C TRP A 288 1.47 13.64 12.24
N ILE A 289 0.64 14.37 11.52
CA ILE A 289 0.11 14.00 10.21
C ILE A 289 0.58 15.06 9.22
N ALA A 290 1.12 14.62 8.08
CA ALA A 290 1.48 15.54 7.01
C ALA A 290 0.22 16.17 6.39
N PRO A 291 0.24 17.47 6.01
CA PRO A 291 -0.94 18.14 5.46
C PRO A 291 -1.61 17.42 4.28
N PRO A 292 -0.90 16.80 3.32
CA PRO A 292 -1.55 16.01 2.27
C PRO A 292 -2.26 14.75 2.78
N GLU A 293 -1.79 14.11 3.86
CA GLU A 293 -2.50 12.99 4.48
C GLU A 293 -3.77 13.45 5.18
N GLU A 294 -3.72 14.58 5.87
CA GLU A 294 -4.90 15.16 6.51
C GLU A 294 -5.99 15.50 5.49
N ILE A 295 -5.61 16.18 4.42
CA ILE A 295 -6.53 16.54 3.31
C ILE A 295 -7.10 15.27 2.65
N TRP A 296 -6.29 14.23 2.45
CA TRP A 296 -6.74 12.94 1.90
C TRP A 296 -7.87 12.34 2.74
N ARG A 297 -7.77 12.45 4.07
CA ARG A 297 -8.78 11.97 5.03
C ARG A 297 -10.02 12.85 5.05
N ILE A 298 -9.85 14.19 5.00
CA ILE A 298 -10.96 15.15 4.96
C ILE A 298 -11.81 14.92 3.71
N TYR A 299 -11.20 14.65 2.57
CA TYR A 299 -11.92 14.32 1.33
C TYR A 299 -12.52 12.92 1.32
N GLY A 300 -12.25 12.09 2.31
CA GLY A 300 -12.72 10.71 2.37
C GLY A 300 -12.12 9.82 1.28
N PHE A 301 -10.97 10.17 0.71
CA PHE A 301 -10.32 9.36 -0.30
C PHE A 301 -9.84 8.04 0.26
N ILE A 302 -9.99 6.96 -0.50
CA ILE A 302 -9.62 5.61 -0.09
C ILE A 302 -8.11 5.52 0.13
N ILE A 303 -7.72 5.01 1.30
CA ILE A 303 -6.30 4.82 1.67
C ILE A 303 -5.81 3.43 1.28
N ASN A 304 -6.67 2.43 1.32
CA ASN A 304 -6.36 1.06 0.90
C ASN A 304 -7.57 0.41 0.28
N GLU A 305 -7.34 -0.37 -0.76
CA GLU A 305 -8.38 -1.13 -1.45
C GLU A 305 -7.83 -2.49 -1.83
N MET A 306 -8.71 -3.47 -1.88
CA MET A 306 -8.39 -4.82 -2.34
C MET A 306 -9.56 -5.43 -3.13
N SER A 307 -9.22 -6.24 -4.09
CA SER A 307 -10.19 -7.02 -4.86
C SER A 307 -9.65 -8.43 -5.10
N PRO A 308 -10.50 -9.46 -4.91
CA PRO A 308 -11.83 -9.42 -4.28
C PRO A 308 -11.76 -9.01 -2.81
N ALA A 309 -12.85 -8.44 -2.31
CA ALA A 309 -12.94 -8.06 -0.91
C ALA A 309 -12.84 -9.29 0.01
N VAL A 310 -12.12 -9.16 1.11
CA VAL A 310 -11.98 -10.18 2.15
C VAL A 310 -12.85 -9.80 3.33
N TYR A 311 -13.65 -10.73 3.78
CA TYR A 311 -14.51 -10.56 4.96
C TYR A 311 -13.98 -11.40 6.11
N SER A 312 -13.71 -10.76 7.24
CA SER A 312 -13.36 -11.46 8.47
C SER A 312 -14.61 -11.97 9.17
N LEU A 313 -14.74 -13.29 9.26
CA LEU A 313 -15.80 -13.92 10.05
C LEU A 313 -15.37 -13.99 11.51
N HIS A 314 -16.08 -13.27 12.39
CA HIS A 314 -15.88 -13.37 13.83
C HIS A 314 -16.63 -14.58 14.36
N LEU A 315 -15.88 -15.63 14.70
CA LEU A 315 -16.44 -16.82 15.32
C LEU A 315 -16.64 -16.59 16.81
N HIS A 316 -17.77 -17.04 17.33
CA HIS A 316 -18.10 -17.05 18.76
C HIS A 316 -19.02 -18.24 19.06
N LEU A 317 -19.04 -18.66 20.31
CA LEU A 317 -20.02 -19.62 20.78
C LEU A 317 -21.40 -18.99 20.89
N GLU A 318 -22.44 -19.82 21.01
CA GLU A 318 -23.80 -19.36 21.22
C GLU A 318 -23.83 -18.39 22.41
N ASP A 319 -24.52 -17.26 22.27
CA ASP A 319 -24.64 -16.19 23.27
C ASP A 319 -23.31 -15.58 23.78
N GLN A 320 -22.18 -15.84 23.13
CA GLN A 320 -20.86 -15.31 23.52
C GLN A 320 -20.28 -14.31 22.51
N HIS A 321 -21.09 -13.69 21.69
CA HIS A 321 -20.62 -12.65 20.78
C HIS A 321 -20.27 -11.35 21.55
N PRO A 322 -19.24 -10.60 21.12
CA PRO A 322 -18.87 -9.37 21.77
C PRO A 322 -19.91 -8.27 21.48
N VAL A 323 -20.36 -7.61 22.54
CA VAL A 323 -21.21 -6.41 22.46
C VAL A 323 -20.39 -5.19 22.86
N THR A 324 -20.51 -4.11 22.12
CA THR A 324 -19.83 -2.84 22.41
C THR A 324 -20.80 -1.88 23.08
N PHE A 325 -20.36 -1.26 24.16
CA PHE A 325 -21.16 -0.28 24.91
C PHE A 325 -20.26 0.84 25.46
N ARG A 326 -20.84 1.99 25.77
CA ARG A 326 -20.16 3.13 26.40
C ARG A 326 -20.20 3.02 27.92
N ALA A 327 -19.25 3.67 28.61
CA ALA A 327 -19.18 3.69 30.05
C ALA A 327 -20.44 4.24 30.77
N ASN A 328 -21.22 5.05 30.05
CA ASN A 328 -22.43 5.68 30.59
C ASN A 328 -23.72 4.98 30.11
N ASP A 329 -23.63 3.90 29.35
CA ASP A 329 -24.80 3.18 28.85
C ASP A 329 -25.45 2.35 29.96
N ASN A 330 -26.76 2.14 29.89
CA ASN A 330 -27.45 1.17 30.74
C ASN A 330 -27.35 -0.22 30.09
N LEU A 331 -26.69 -1.16 30.75
CA LEU A 331 -26.45 -2.51 30.22
C LEU A 331 -27.73 -3.28 29.90
N ILE A 332 -28.80 -3.11 30.70
CA ILE A 332 -30.08 -3.77 30.48
C ILE A 332 -30.68 -3.28 29.16
N ASN A 333 -30.63 -1.98 28.91
CA ASN A 333 -31.12 -1.42 27.66
C ASN A 333 -30.30 -1.92 26.46
N ILE A 334 -28.97 -1.96 26.58
CA ILE A 334 -28.08 -2.47 25.53
C ILE A 334 -28.37 -3.93 25.20
N LEU A 335 -28.54 -4.78 26.20
CA LEU A 335 -28.84 -6.21 26.01
C LEU A 335 -30.22 -6.44 25.39
N ASN A 336 -31.14 -5.51 25.53
CA ASN A 336 -32.49 -5.56 24.94
C ASN A 336 -32.54 -5.03 23.51
N LEU A 337 -31.49 -4.38 23.01
CA LEU A 337 -31.45 -3.92 21.63
C LEU A 337 -31.24 -5.10 20.66
N ASP A 338 -32.01 -5.12 19.61
CA ASP A 338 -31.99 -6.20 18.60
C ASP A 338 -30.59 -6.44 18.01
N HIS A 339 -29.85 -5.37 17.74
CA HIS A 339 -28.51 -5.48 17.20
C HIS A 339 -27.49 -6.05 18.19
N SER A 340 -27.73 -5.92 19.49
CA SER A 340 -26.88 -6.50 20.55
C SER A 340 -27.09 -8.00 20.72
N ARG A 341 -28.21 -8.53 20.21
CA ARG A 341 -28.51 -9.96 20.25
C ARG A 341 -28.10 -10.71 18.97
N LYS A 342 -27.74 -9.98 17.95
CA LYS A 342 -27.46 -10.53 16.61
C LYS A 342 -26.03 -10.21 16.20
N SER A 343 -25.33 -11.22 15.71
CA SER A 343 -24.05 -11.05 15.01
C SER A 343 -24.20 -11.46 13.55
N MET A 344 -23.27 -11.09 12.69
CA MET A 344 -23.27 -11.58 11.29
C MET A 344 -23.30 -13.12 11.22
N LEU A 345 -22.63 -13.80 12.15
CA LEU A 345 -22.60 -15.26 12.22
C LEU A 345 -23.97 -15.81 12.58
N THR A 346 -24.64 -15.28 13.60
CA THR A 346 -25.98 -15.73 14.00
C THR A 346 -27.03 -15.44 12.93
N GLN A 347 -26.92 -14.30 12.25
CA GLN A 347 -27.79 -13.96 11.11
C GLN A 347 -27.60 -14.91 9.93
N PHE A 348 -26.37 -15.27 9.60
CA PHE A 348 -26.06 -16.25 8.58
C PHE A 348 -26.73 -17.61 8.88
N PHE A 349 -26.59 -18.11 10.11
CA PHE A 349 -27.25 -19.36 10.49
C PHE A 349 -28.79 -19.24 10.50
N ALA A 350 -29.33 -18.12 10.98
CA ALA A 350 -30.76 -17.88 10.96
C ALA A 350 -31.32 -17.89 9.54
N LEU A 351 -30.65 -17.20 8.59
CA LEU A 351 -31.06 -17.18 7.21
C LEU A 351 -31.01 -18.57 6.56
N ASN A 352 -29.93 -19.32 6.81
CA ASN A 352 -29.78 -20.69 6.27
C ASN A 352 -30.79 -21.68 6.86
N ARG A 353 -31.46 -21.38 7.96
CA ARG A 353 -32.55 -22.23 8.49
C ARG A 353 -33.85 -22.05 7.72
N VAL A 354 -34.10 -20.84 7.19
CA VAL A 354 -35.41 -20.49 6.61
C VAL A 354 -35.39 -20.41 5.07
N ASP A 355 -34.23 -20.20 4.46
CA ASP A 355 -34.10 -20.04 3.01
C ASP A 355 -33.19 -21.12 2.40
N GLU A 356 -33.81 -21.98 1.56
CA GLU A 356 -33.10 -23.06 0.87
C GLU A 356 -32.09 -22.55 -0.17
N ASN A 357 -32.28 -21.35 -0.72
CA ASN A 357 -31.33 -20.75 -1.64
C ASN A 357 -30.11 -20.24 -0.89
N ALA A 358 -30.29 -19.68 0.31
CA ALA A 358 -29.20 -19.23 1.17
C ALA A 358 -28.26 -20.38 1.56
N LYS A 359 -28.77 -21.59 1.77
CA LYS A 359 -27.95 -22.80 2.07
C LYS A 359 -26.92 -23.12 1.00
N LYS A 360 -27.17 -22.72 -0.25
CA LYS A 360 -26.29 -22.93 -1.40
C LYS A 360 -25.22 -21.84 -1.54
N LEU A 361 -25.33 -20.77 -0.77
CA LEU A 361 -24.45 -19.61 -0.87
C LEU A 361 -23.36 -19.65 0.21
N LEU A 362 -22.17 -19.21 -0.14
CA LEU A 362 -21.11 -18.97 0.82
C LEU A 362 -21.47 -17.75 1.69
N TYR A 363 -20.94 -17.69 2.89
CA TYR A 363 -21.15 -16.61 3.87
C TYR A 363 -21.12 -15.21 3.25
N LYS A 364 -20.14 -14.93 2.39
CA LYS A 364 -19.99 -13.65 1.67
C LYS A 364 -21.18 -13.25 0.78
N LYS A 365 -21.95 -14.20 0.31
CA LYS A 365 -23.07 -13.96 -0.61
C LYS A 365 -24.41 -13.80 0.10
N ASN A 366 -24.45 -14.06 1.40
CA ASN A 366 -25.61 -13.96 2.26
C ASN A 366 -25.55 -12.79 3.24
N SER A 367 -24.45 -11.99 3.23
CA SER A 367 -24.26 -10.85 4.13
C SER A 367 -24.61 -9.51 3.50
#